data_26c2b9acbc707b1fafaed7d534befe2b
#
_entry.id   26c2b9acbc707b1fafaed7d534befe2b
#
_cell.length_a   1.000
_cell.length_b   1.000
_cell.length_c   1.000
_cell.angle_alpha   90.00
_cell.angle_beta   90.00
_cell.angle_gamma   90.00
#
_symmetry.space_group_name_H-M   'P 1'
#
loop_
_entity.id
_entity.type
_entity.pdbx_description
1 polymer ?
#
loop_
_entity_poly.entity_id
_entity_poly.type
_entity_poly.pdbx_seq_one_letter_code
_entity_poly.pdbx_strand_id
1 'polypeptide(L)'
;MKKLALLIMIMCFALHGKATNYADYVNPLIGTQSTYEFSSGNTYPAIARPWGMNFWTPQTGKMGDGWQYMYTATKIRGFKQTHQPSPWINDY
;
A
#
# COMPACT_ATOMS: atom_id res chain seq x y z
N MET A 1 -0.07 -36.20 38.51
CA MET A 1 -0.47 -34.79 38.37
C MET A 1 0.60 -33.88 37.76
N LYS A 2 1.82 -33.85 38.31
CA LYS A 2 2.89 -32.98 37.76
C LYS A 2 3.24 -33.26 36.28
N LYS A 3 3.29 -34.53 35.86
CA LYS A 3 3.55 -34.92 34.45
C LYS A 3 2.44 -34.49 33.48
N LEU A 4 1.18 -34.53 33.94
CA LEU A 4 0.04 -34.08 33.13
C LEU A 4 0.03 -32.58 32.95
N ALA A 5 0.33 -31.82 34.00
CA ALA A 5 0.47 -30.36 33.92
C ALA A 5 1.58 -29.91 32.96
N LEU A 6 2.72 -30.61 32.98
CA LEU A 6 3.82 -30.35 32.06
C LEU A 6 3.42 -30.61 30.61
N LEU A 7 2.68 -31.66 30.34
CA LEU A 7 2.22 -32.05 29.00
C LEU A 7 1.20 -31.03 28.44
N ILE A 8 0.31 -30.54 29.28
CA ILE A 8 -0.64 -29.46 28.91
C ILE A 8 0.09 -28.16 28.62
N MET A 9 1.10 -27.81 29.41
CA MET A 9 1.91 -26.61 29.21
C MET A 9 2.69 -26.66 27.89
N ILE A 10 3.27 -27.81 27.54
CA ILE A 10 3.96 -28.01 26.26
C ILE A 10 2.98 -27.91 25.08
N MET A 11 1.79 -28.49 25.23
CA MET A 11 0.76 -28.44 24.21
C MET A 11 0.23 -27.00 23.98
N CYS A 12 0.08 -26.20 25.03
CA CYS A 12 -0.26 -24.78 24.91
C CYS A 12 0.81 -23.97 24.18
N PHE A 13 2.08 -24.27 24.40
CA PHE A 13 3.18 -23.62 23.66
C PHE A 13 3.24 -24.01 22.18
N ALA A 14 2.86 -25.23 21.83
CA ALA A 14 2.84 -25.70 20.45
C ALA A 14 1.70 -25.08 19.61
N LEU A 15 0.66 -24.55 20.25
CA LEU A 15 -0.50 -23.91 19.61
C LEU A 15 -0.29 -22.42 19.25
N HIS A 16 0.90 -21.88 19.47
CA HIS A 16 1.23 -20.53 18.98
C HIS A 16 1.36 -20.58 17.46
N GLY A 17 0.20 -20.53 16.80
CA GLY A 17 0.16 -20.36 15.34
C GLY A 17 0.91 -19.10 14.95
N LYS A 18 1.71 -19.16 13.87
CA LYS A 18 2.30 -17.96 13.28
C LYS A 18 1.17 -17.00 12.94
N ALA A 19 1.21 -15.81 13.50
CA ALA A 19 0.28 -14.76 13.12
C ALA A 19 0.47 -14.50 11.62
N THR A 20 -0.58 -14.68 10.84
CA THR A 20 -0.55 -14.37 9.41
C THR A 20 -0.43 -12.85 9.27
N ASN A 21 0.59 -12.40 8.58
CA ASN A 21 0.73 -10.98 8.25
C ASN A 21 -0.26 -10.63 7.13
N TYR A 22 -1.42 -10.12 7.50
CA TYR A 22 -2.44 -9.74 6.52
C TYR A 22 -2.01 -8.62 5.57
N ALA A 23 -0.97 -7.87 5.92
CA ALA A 23 -0.42 -6.85 5.03
C ALA A 23 0.16 -7.45 3.73
N ASP A 24 0.58 -8.73 3.75
CA ASP A 24 1.12 -9.42 2.58
C ASP A 24 0.05 -9.66 1.49
N TYR A 25 -1.24 -9.57 1.84
CA TYR A 25 -2.35 -9.67 0.90
C TYR A 25 -2.78 -8.33 0.31
N VAL A 26 -2.21 -7.23 0.78
CA VAL A 26 -2.51 -5.90 0.28
C VAL A 26 -1.62 -5.59 -0.92
N ASN A 27 -2.23 -5.39 -2.08
CA ASN A 27 -1.53 -4.92 -3.25
C ASN A 27 -1.77 -3.41 -3.44
N PRO A 28 -0.79 -2.54 -3.14
CA PRO A 28 -0.96 -1.08 -3.27
C PRO A 28 -1.08 -0.61 -4.72
N LEU A 29 -0.89 -1.50 -5.69
CA LEU A 29 -1.01 -1.17 -7.12
C LEU A 29 -2.40 -1.47 -7.69
N ILE A 30 -3.34 -1.99 -6.90
CA ILE A 30 -4.72 -2.22 -7.36
C ILE A 30 -5.35 -0.91 -7.80
N GLY A 31 -5.93 -0.90 -9.02
CA GLY A 31 -6.58 0.27 -9.60
C GLY A 31 -5.63 1.30 -10.23
N THR A 32 -4.31 1.03 -10.29
CA THR A 32 -3.32 1.94 -10.91
C THR A 32 -3.23 1.78 -12.43
N GLN A 33 -3.86 0.75 -13.00
CA GLN A 33 -3.87 0.49 -14.43
C GLN A 33 -5.28 0.22 -14.92
N SER A 34 -5.65 0.83 -16.03
CA SER A 34 -6.90 0.59 -16.74
C SER A 34 -6.81 1.08 -18.18
N THR A 35 -7.91 1.06 -18.89
CA THR A 35 -8.03 1.68 -20.22
C THR A 35 -8.57 3.11 -20.11
N TYR A 36 -8.46 3.88 -21.19
CA TYR A 36 -9.00 5.24 -21.25
C TYR A 36 -10.50 5.29 -20.95
N GLU A 37 -11.26 4.28 -21.37
CA GLU A 37 -12.70 4.17 -21.12
C GLU A 37 -13.03 4.07 -19.62
N PHE A 38 -12.12 3.54 -18.84
CA PHE A 38 -12.21 3.41 -17.39
C PHE A 38 -11.26 4.37 -16.66
N SER A 39 -11.03 5.54 -17.22
CA SER A 39 -10.21 6.62 -16.65
C SER A 39 -8.74 6.26 -16.40
N SER A 40 -8.20 5.32 -17.17
CA SER A 40 -6.77 4.94 -17.12
C SER A 40 -6.25 4.50 -15.75
N GLY A 41 -7.15 4.05 -14.86
CA GLY A 41 -6.81 3.71 -13.48
C GLY A 41 -6.72 4.96 -12.59
N ASN A 42 -7.77 5.24 -11.82
CA ASN A 42 -7.89 6.48 -11.02
C ASN A 42 -7.21 6.40 -9.66
N THR A 43 -6.36 5.42 -9.44
CA THR A 43 -5.64 5.28 -8.19
C THR A 43 -4.14 5.29 -8.41
N TYR A 44 -3.41 5.65 -7.38
CA TYR A 44 -1.96 5.57 -7.36
C TYR A 44 -1.47 5.10 -6.00
N PRO A 45 -0.31 4.41 -5.94
CA PRO A 45 0.23 3.95 -4.68
C PRO A 45 0.64 5.15 -3.83
N ALA A 46 0.14 5.21 -2.61
CA ALA A 46 0.45 6.30 -1.69
C ALA A 46 0.81 5.78 -0.31
N ILE A 47 1.79 6.41 0.31
CA ILE A 47 2.25 6.12 1.67
C ILE A 47 1.89 7.31 2.55
N ALA A 48 1.13 7.06 3.63
CA ALA A 48 0.68 8.07 4.57
C ALA A 48 1.43 8.02 5.91
N ARG A 49 2.61 7.46 5.95
CA ARG A 49 3.38 7.32 7.18
C ARG A 49 4.58 8.28 7.18
N PRO A 50 5.05 8.72 8.35
CA PRO A 50 4.49 8.47 9.69
C PRO A 50 3.26 9.33 10.03
N TRP A 51 2.97 10.37 9.25
CA TRP A 51 1.92 11.35 9.51
C TRP A 51 0.78 11.19 8.50
N GLY A 52 -0.41 10.78 8.97
CA GLY A 52 -1.56 10.51 8.12
C GLY A 52 -2.16 11.73 7.38
N MET A 53 -1.62 12.91 7.60
CA MET A 53 -2.05 14.15 6.91
C MET A 53 -1.29 14.41 5.61
N ASN A 54 -0.23 13.65 5.35
CA ASN A 54 0.58 13.78 4.14
C ASN A 54 0.72 12.42 3.47
N PHE A 55 0.55 12.42 2.16
CA PHE A 55 0.70 11.24 1.33
C PHE A 55 1.88 11.42 0.38
N TRP A 56 2.72 10.41 0.28
CA TRP A 56 3.82 10.36 -0.66
C TRP A 56 3.50 9.37 -1.76
N THR A 57 3.62 9.80 -3.00
CA THR A 57 3.39 8.96 -4.17
C THR A 57 4.55 9.07 -5.15
N PRO A 58 4.94 7.96 -5.83
CA PRO A 58 5.89 8.04 -6.91
C PRO A 58 5.30 8.81 -8.09
N GLN A 59 6.10 9.65 -8.70
CA GLN A 59 5.73 10.39 -9.90
C GLN A 59 6.41 9.77 -11.12
N THR A 60 5.62 9.43 -12.12
CA THR A 60 6.12 8.87 -13.40
C THR A 60 5.93 9.82 -14.57
N GLY A 61 4.93 10.71 -14.51
CA GLY A 61 4.62 11.68 -15.54
C GLY A 61 5.58 12.88 -15.59
N LYS A 62 5.36 13.78 -16.52
CA LYS A 62 6.10 15.05 -16.61
C LYS A 62 5.68 15.98 -15.49
N MET A 63 6.54 16.91 -15.12
CA MET A 63 6.13 18.01 -14.25
C MET A 63 4.98 18.79 -14.91
N GLY A 64 3.92 19.03 -14.12
CA GLY A 64 2.71 19.69 -14.62
C GLY A 64 1.67 18.75 -15.22
N ASP A 65 1.98 17.48 -15.47
CA ASP A 65 0.95 16.49 -15.75
C ASP A 65 0.10 16.30 -14.51
N GLY A 66 -1.22 16.44 -14.62
CA GLY A 66 -2.16 16.16 -13.54
C GLY A 66 -2.13 14.69 -13.07
N TRP A 67 -1.54 13.82 -13.87
CA TRP A 67 -1.41 12.40 -13.58
C TRP A 67 -0.06 12.09 -12.94
N GLN A 68 -0.09 11.62 -11.73
CA GLN A 68 1.12 11.44 -10.94
C GLN A 68 1.80 10.10 -11.21
N TYR A 69 1.01 9.04 -11.41
CA TYR A 69 1.52 7.68 -11.53
C TYR A 69 0.85 6.92 -12.67
N MET A 70 1.69 6.30 -13.49
CA MET A 70 1.28 5.36 -14.54
C MET A 70 1.96 4.01 -14.28
N TYR A 71 1.18 2.95 -14.12
CA TYR A 71 1.70 1.60 -13.89
C TYR A 71 2.63 1.11 -15.00
N THR A 72 2.35 1.48 -16.24
CA THR A 72 3.13 1.10 -17.42
C THR A 72 4.41 1.90 -17.61
N ALA A 73 4.65 2.91 -16.77
CA ALA A 73 5.86 3.72 -16.87
C ALA A 73 7.10 2.92 -16.45
N THR A 74 8.17 3.06 -17.19
CA THR A 74 9.43 2.36 -16.95
C THR A 74 10.39 3.11 -16.03
N LYS A 75 10.05 4.35 -15.67
CA LYS A 75 10.91 5.22 -14.85
C LYS A 75 10.10 6.01 -13.85
N ILE A 76 10.62 6.09 -12.63
CA ILE A 76 10.16 7.04 -11.62
C ILE A 76 10.97 8.32 -11.77
N ARG A 77 10.31 9.48 -11.79
CA ARG A 77 10.94 10.79 -11.89
C ARG A 77 11.21 11.44 -10.54
N GLY A 78 10.46 11.04 -9.52
CA GLY A 78 10.57 11.56 -8.18
C GLY A 78 9.39 11.12 -7.33
N PHE A 79 9.23 11.79 -6.21
CA PHE A 79 8.10 11.59 -5.31
C PHE A 79 7.37 12.93 -5.14
N LYS A 80 6.05 12.87 -5.14
CA LYS A 80 5.20 14.00 -4.78
C LYS A 80 4.64 13.80 -3.40
N GLN A 81 4.51 14.89 -2.69
CA GLN A 81 3.74 14.99 -1.46
C GLN A 81 2.40 15.64 -1.77
N THR A 82 1.33 15.10 -1.24
CA THR A 82 -0.01 15.65 -1.35
C THR A 82 -0.74 15.51 -0.03
N HIS A 83 -1.65 16.41 0.28
CA HIS A 83 -2.53 16.31 1.45
C HIS A 83 -3.74 15.45 1.16
N GLN A 84 -4.16 15.40 -0.10
CA GLN A 84 -5.29 14.60 -0.53
C GLN A 84 -4.95 13.76 -1.75
N PRO A 85 -4.85 12.43 -1.60
CA PRO A 85 -4.48 11.56 -2.70
C PRO A 85 -5.63 11.40 -3.70
N SER A 86 -5.85 12.41 -4.52
CA SER A 86 -6.87 12.40 -5.57
C SER A 86 -6.27 12.89 -6.89
N PRO A 87 -6.49 12.17 -7.99
CA PRO A 87 -6.05 12.62 -9.31
C PRO A 87 -6.84 13.84 -9.82
N TRP A 88 -7.97 14.15 -9.19
CA TRP A 88 -8.86 15.23 -9.59
C TRP A 88 -8.58 16.55 -8.86
N ILE A 89 -7.83 16.50 -7.79
CA ILE A 89 -7.49 17.65 -6.98
C ILE A 89 -5.98 17.84 -7.08
N ASN A 90 -5.55 18.94 -7.67
CA ASN A 90 -4.16 19.32 -7.76
C ASN A 90 -3.71 19.90 -6.40
N ASP A 91 -3.47 19.03 -5.44
CA ASP A 91 -2.98 19.38 -4.13
C ASP A 91 -1.58 18.77 -3.92
N TYR A 92 -0.56 19.48 -4.39
CA TYR A 92 0.85 19.10 -4.23
C TYR A 92 1.78 20.31 -4.23
#